data_f37a9c66303814a9ddd3fad4eae1fe16
#
_entry.id   f37a9c66303814a9ddd3fad4eae1fe16
#
_cell.length_a   1.000
_cell.length_b   1.000
_cell.length_c   1.000
_cell.angle_alpha   90.00
_cell.angle_beta   90.00
_cell.angle_gamma   90.00
#
_symmetry.space_group_name_H-M   'P 1'
#
loop_
_entity.id
_entity.type
_entity.pdbx_description
1 polymer ?
#
loop_
_entity_poly.entity_id
_entity_poly.type
_entity_poly.pdbx_seq_one_letter_code
_entity_poly.pdbx_strand_id
1 'polypeptide(L)'
;MNKKIHFIRANKTKFGGAEKYLSRLSKALMKKNIDHQIINSIFPKLLPSWLRAILFNFQVLLFKGDKFYFSLERITCPDIYRAGDGVHKAFLEVVDKSKINPLHPIYLYLEKRCFQNAKRIIANSSMVKSQIINYYSVNPDKVKVVYNGIKSKTLQYQQSFERLSKEFSITRDHSILLYVGSGFKRKGVKEFLQIISMLEKFNIIAFVIGKEKNISYYQNFAKELKINNQVVFTGPREDVDDFYTVSDIFIFPTHYEPFSNVVLEAMNFENAVFTTRQNGASEIVDDYFIMDRPEDFSIVERVNDLLNNKTKLQKIKHENRVKSKQFSIENNLSETLKIINEVIN
;
A
#
# COMPACT_ATOMS: atom_id res chain seq x y z
N MET A 1 16.45 7.32 -26.98
CA MET A 1 14.98 7.47 -26.88
C MET A 1 14.57 8.78 -27.51
N ASN A 2 13.89 8.73 -28.67
CA ASN A 2 13.48 9.98 -29.38
C ASN A 2 12.08 10.46 -29.05
N LYS A 3 11.30 9.72 -28.23
CA LYS A 3 9.96 10.13 -27.85
C LYS A 3 9.90 10.63 -26.40
N LYS A 4 9.36 11.83 -26.22
CA LYS A 4 9.07 12.42 -24.92
C LYS A 4 8.00 11.62 -24.18
N ILE A 5 8.23 11.30 -22.90
CA ILE A 5 7.28 10.58 -22.06
C ILE A 5 6.33 11.57 -21.40
N HIS A 6 5.03 11.34 -21.54
CA HIS A 6 4.00 12.13 -20.86
C HIS A 6 3.36 11.31 -19.75
N PHE A 7 3.67 11.67 -18.50
CA PHE A 7 3.02 11.06 -17.33
C PHE A 7 1.64 11.67 -17.12
N ILE A 8 0.64 10.82 -17.01
CA ILE A 8 -0.75 11.25 -16.80
C ILE A 8 -1.11 11.07 -15.33
N ARG A 9 -1.36 12.19 -14.64
CA ARG A 9 -1.77 12.22 -13.24
C ARG A 9 -2.74 13.37 -12.99
N ALA A 10 -4.01 13.08 -12.63
CA ALA A 10 -5.04 14.10 -12.51
C ALA A 10 -4.75 15.15 -11.42
N ASN A 11 -4.29 14.69 -10.26
CA ASN A 11 -4.07 15.58 -9.10
C ASN A 11 -2.65 16.11 -9.02
N LYS A 12 -2.53 17.42 -8.69
CA LYS A 12 -1.27 18.07 -8.29
C LYS A 12 -1.17 18.06 -6.77
N THR A 13 -0.82 16.93 -6.15
CA THR A 13 -0.59 16.88 -4.70
C THR A 13 0.87 16.53 -4.42
N LYS A 14 1.38 16.96 -3.25
CA LYS A 14 2.74 16.60 -2.80
C LYS A 14 2.75 15.29 -2.03
N PHE A 15 1.57 14.80 -1.63
CA PHE A 15 1.41 13.65 -0.72
C PHE A 15 0.63 12.53 -1.42
N GLY A 16 1.04 11.29 -1.17
CA GLY A 16 0.42 10.07 -1.69
C GLY A 16 1.43 9.10 -2.30
N GLY A 17 1.05 7.82 -2.40
CA GLY A 17 1.90 6.77 -2.95
C GLY A 17 2.23 6.98 -4.43
N ALA A 18 1.22 7.37 -5.23
CA ALA A 18 1.38 7.62 -6.66
C ALA A 18 2.26 8.85 -6.94
N GLU A 19 2.13 9.91 -6.15
CA GLU A 19 2.95 11.12 -6.27
C GLU A 19 4.41 10.86 -5.90
N LYS A 20 4.65 10.11 -4.82
CA LYS A 20 6.02 9.68 -4.43
C LYS A 20 6.64 8.82 -5.53
N TYR A 21 5.88 7.87 -6.09
CA TYR A 21 6.32 7.04 -7.21
C TYR A 21 6.69 7.89 -8.43
N LEU A 22 5.79 8.78 -8.87
CA LEU A 22 6.01 9.64 -10.03
C LEU A 22 7.23 10.56 -9.84
N SER A 23 7.39 11.15 -8.66
CA SER A 23 8.55 11.99 -8.33
C SER A 23 9.88 11.21 -8.42
N ARG A 24 9.90 9.96 -7.94
CA ARG A 24 11.10 9.09 -8.02
C ARG A 24 11.42 8.73 -9.47
N LEU A 25 10.40 8.35 -10.25
CA LEU A 25 10.55 8.01 -11.66
C LEU A 25 11.02 9.21 -12.47
N SER A 26 10.44 10.40 -12.26
CA SER A 26 10.86 11.65 -12.90
C SER A 26 12.34 11.96 -12.62
N LYS A 27 12.78 11.85 -11.36
CA LYS A 27 14.18 12.05 -10.99
C LYS A 27 15.12 11.03 -11.68
N ALA A 28 14.69 9.78 -11.79
CA ALA A 28 15.49 8.75 -12.47
C ALA A 28 15.63 9.02 -13.98
N LEU A 29 14.56 9.49 -14.63
CA LEU A 29 14.56 9.87 -16.04
C LEU A 29 15.46 11.09 -16.29
N MET A 30 15.40 12.12 -15.41
CA MET A 30 16.29 13.29 -15.49
C MET A 30 17.76 12.88 -15.42
N LYS A 31 18.14 11.97 -14.51
CA LYS A 31 19.50 11.44 -14.40
C LYS A 31 19.97 10.71 -15.67
N LYS A 32 19.04 10.16 -16.46
CA LYS A 32 19.33 9.48 -17.71
C LYS A 32 19.14 10.36 -18.96
N ASN A 33 18.92 11.67 -18.78
CA ASN A 33 18.65 12.66 -19.83
C ASN A 33 17.45 12.24 -20.72
N ILE A 34 16.42 11.60 -20.13
CA ILE A 34 15.20 11.22 -20.84
C ILE A 34 14.15 12.31 -20.65
N ASP A 35 13.74 12.93 -21.77
CA ASP A 35 12.74 14.00 -21.76
C ASP A 35 11.36 13.50 -21.35
N HIS A 36 10.73 14.17 -20.40
CA HIS A 36 9.42 13.82 -19.89
C HIS A 36 8.65 15.03 -19.38
N GLN A 37 7.34 14.89 -19.30
CA GLN A 37 6.42 15.92 -18.82
C GLN A 37 5.28 15.29 -18.03
N ILE A 38 4.76 16.01 -17.02
CA ILE A 38 3.58 15.56 -16.26
C ILE A 38 2.38 16.36 -16.75
N ILE A 39 1.34 15.64 -17.19
CA ILE A 39 0.05 16.21 -17.58
C ILE A 39 -0.92 16.03 -16.41
N ASN A 40 -1.41 17.15 -15.89
CA ASN A 40 -2.40 17.17 -14.83
C ASN A 40 -3.76 17.66 -15.37
N SER A 41 -4.82 17.41 -14.59
CA SER A 41 -6.15 17.95 -14.86
C SER A 41 -6.15 19.48 -14.76
N ILE A 42 -6.72 20.12 -15.76
CA ILE A 42 -6.98 21.58 -15.75
C ILE A 42 -8.27 21.90 -15.00
N PHE A 43 -9.09 20.91 -14.69
CA PHE A 43 -10.40 21.11 -14.07
C PHE A 43 -10.30 21.29 -12.56
N PRO A 44 -11.08 22.24 -11.99
CA PRO A 44 -11.00 22.57 -10.57
C PRO A 44 -11.48 21.41 -9.69
N LYS A 45 -10.91 21.32 -8.48
CA LYS A 45 -11.28 20.29 -7.49
C LYS A 45 -12.71 20.45 -6.94
N LEU A 46 -13.34 21.61 -7.18
CA LEU A 46 -14.71 21.89 -6.78
C LEU A 46 -15.74 21.03 -7.54
N LEU A 47 -15.43 20.62 -8.77
CA LEU A 47 -16.30 19.73 -9.54
C LEU A 47 -16.43 18.34 -8.89
N PRO A 48 -17.61 17.70 -9.00
CA PRO A 48 -17.79 16.32 -8.56
C PRO A 48 -16.73 15.38 -9.15
N SER A 49 -16.26 14.42 -8.36
CA SER A 49 -15.16 13.53 -8.77
C SER A 49 -15.46 12.72 -10.03
N TRP A 50 -16.71 12.30 -10.21
CA TRP A 50 -17.15 11.58 -11.41
C TRP A 50 -17.08 12.46 -12.68
N LEU A 51 -17.49 13.72 -12.60
CA LEU A 51 -17.43 14.66 -13.73
C LEU A 51 -15.97 14.99 -14.07
N ARG A 52 -15.14 15.20 -13.05
CA ARG A 52 -13.69 15.42 -13.25
C ARG A 52 -13.01 14.24 -13.93
N ALA A 53 -13.39 12.99 -13.61
CA ALA A 53 -12.84 11.82 -14.25
C ALA A 53 -13.18 11.79 -15.75
N ILE A 54 -14.42 12.11 -16.13
CA ILE A 54 -14.86 12.21 -17.53
C ILE A 54 -14.10 13.31 -18.26
N LEU A 55 -14.12 14.52 -17.70
CA LEU A 55 -13.50 15.70 -18.31
C LEU A 55 -12.00 15.54 -18.46
N PHE A 56 -11.31 14.94 -17.47
CA PHE A 56 -9.89 14.66 -17.56
C PHE A 56 -9.57 13.59 -18.62
N ASN A 57 -10.39 12.54 -18.71
CA ASN A 57 -10.24 11.57 -19.79
C ASN A 57 -10.42 12.22 -21.16
N PHE A 58 -11.41 13.12 -21.33
CA PHE A 58 -11.61 13.87 -22.55
C PHE A 58 -10.41 14.79 -22.87
N GLN A 59 -9.91 15.52 -21.87
CA GLN A 59 -8.72 16.36 -22.01
C GLN A 59 -7.53 15.56 -22.57
N VAL A 60 -7.18 14.42 -21.94
CA VAL A 60 -6.01 13.65 -22.37
C VAL A 60 -6.23 12.97 -23.72
N LEU A 61 -7.47 12.59 -24.05
CA LEU A 61 -7.81 12.02 -25.35
C LEU A 61 -7.65 13.05 -26.47
N LEU A 62 -8.16 14.28 -26.28
CA LEU A 62 -8.08 15.37 -27.23
C LEU A 62 -6.61 15.76 -27.54
N PHE A 63 -5.76 15.77 -26.52
CA PHE A 63 -4.36 16.17 -26.65
C PHE A 63 -3.38 14.99 -26.86
N LYS A 64 -3.89 13.78 -27.11
CA LYS A 64 -3.05 12.57 -27.29
C LYS A 64 -2.11 12.73 -28.49
N GLY A 65 -2.65 12.93 -29.69
CA GLY A 65 -1.83 12.90 -30.91
C GLY A 65 -0.83 11.73 -30.90
N ASP A 66 0.41 11.99 -31.28
CA ASP A 66 1.50 11.01 -31.26
C ASP A 66 2.27 10.89 -29.94
N LYS A 67 1.76 11.53 -28.88
CA LYS A 67 2.41 11.53 -27.58
C LYS A 67 2.40 10.14 -26.93
N PHE A 68 3.50 9.78 -26.29
CA PHE A 68 3.58 8.58 -25.49
C PHE A 68 3.06 8.83 -24.07
N TYR A 69 1.98 8.13 -23.68
CA TYR A 69 1.33 8.27 -22.38
C TYR A 69 1.65 7.13 -21.43
N PHE A 70 2.38 7.45 -20.36
CA PHE A 70 2.49 6.60 -19.17
C PHE A 70 1.48 7.08 -18.13
N SER A 71 0.41 6.33 -17.94
CA SER A 71 -0.69 6.76 -17.08
C SER A 71 -0.66 6.09 -15.71
N LEU A 72 -0.89 6.91 -14.66
CA LEU A 72 -1.21 6.46 -13.31
C LEU A 72 -2.72 6.58 -13.04
N GLU A 73 -3.48 7.06 -14.04
CA GLU A 73 -4.93 7.25 -13.96
C GLU A 73 -5.64 6.33 -14.96
N ARG A 74 -6.88 5.98 -14.65
CA ARG A 74 -7.75 5.25 -15.56
C ARG A 74 -8.21 6.16 -16.69
N ILE A 75 -7.51 6.10 -17.82
CA ILE A 75 -7.84 6.86 -19.05
C ILE A 75 -8.03 5.89 -20.22
N THR A 76 -8.72 6.32 -21.26
CA THR A 76 -9.06 5.45 -22.41
C THR A 76 -7.93 5.31 -23.44
N CYS A 77 -6.85 6.08 -23.35
CA CYS A 77 -5.79 6.10 -24.35
C CYS A 77 -4.35 6.02 -23.80
N PRO A 78 -4.04 5.15 -22.82
CA PRO A 78 -2.67 4.99 -22.34
C PRO A 78 -1.85 4.12 -23.30
N ASP A 79 -0.53 4.39 -23.41
CA ASP A 79 0.41 3.42 -23.95
C ASP A 79 0.86 2.44 -22.87
N ILE A 80 1.23 2.97 -21.69
CA ILE A 80 1.45 2.18 -20.47
C ILE A 80 0.48 2.64 -19.39
N TYR A 81 -0.15 1.70 -18.71
CA TYR A 81 -0.93 1.98 -17.51
C TYR A 81 -0.31 1.31 -16.28
N ARG A 82 -0.10 2.08 -15.21
CA ARG A 82 0.32 1.54 -13.91
C ARG A 82 -0.89 1.39 -12.99
N ALA A 83 -1.30 0.15 -12.75
CA ALA A 83 -2.43 -0.22 -11.89
C ALA A 83 -2.03 -0.18 -10.40
N GLY A 84 -1.47 0.96 -9.95
CA GLY A 84 -0.99 1.12 -8.58
C GLY A 84 -2.09 1.14 -7.51
N ASP A 85 -3.30 1.57 -7.89
CA ASP A 85 -4.49 1.59 -7.02
C ASP A 85 -5.31 0.28 -7.12
N GLY A 86 -4.77 -0.75 -7.80
CA GLY A 86 -5.44 -2.03 -8.01
C GLY A 86 -6.60 -1.96 -9.00
N VAL A 87 -7.49 -2.96 -8.90
CA VAL A 87 -8.65 -3.13 -9.76
C VAL A 87 -9.90 -2.61 -9.05
N HIS A 88 -10.57 -1.60 -9.63
CA HIS A 88 -11.74 -0.97 -9.02
C HIS A 88 -12.92 -1.94 -8.86
N LYS A 89 -13.08 -2.86 -9.81
CA LYS A 89 -14.10 -3.91 -9.73
C LYS A 89 -13.87 -4.81 -8.53
N ALA A 90 -12.64 -5.27 -8.28
CA ALA A 90 -12.30 -6.07 -7.10
C ALA A 90 -12.49 -5.27 -5.79
N PHE A 91 -12.11 -3.99 -5.77
CA PHE A 91 -12.35 -3.12 -4.63
C PHE A 91 -13.84 -3.02 -4.26
N LEU A 92 -14.75 -2.94 -5.27
CA LEU A 92 -16.18 -2.84 -5.04
C LEU A 92 -16.82 -4.12 -4.46
N GLU A 93 -16.17 -5.26 -4.58
CA GLU A 93 -16.63 -6.51 -3.96
C GLU A 93 -16.42 -6.53 -2.43
N VAL A 94 -15.41 -5.76 -1.97
CA VAL A 94 -15.03 -5.70 -0.55
C VAL A 94 -15.70 -4.55 0.18
N VAL A 95 -15.93 -3.42 -0.53
CA VAL A 95 -16.55 -2.23 0.09
C VAL A 95 -18.07 -2.36 0.09
N ASP A 96 -18.66 -2.09 1.25
CA ASP A 96 -20.11 -2.04 1.41
C ASP A 96 -20.77 -1.09 0.39
N LYS A 97 -21.57 -1.67 -0.51
CA LYS A 97 -22.21 -1.00 -1.66
C LYS A 97 -23.43 -0.15 -1.29
N SER A 98 -23.67 0.10 0.00
CA SER A 98 -24.87 0.78 0.48
C SER A 98 -25.03 2.23 -0.04
N LYS A 99 -23.99 2.80 -0.66
CA LYS A 99 -24.03 4.16 -1.22
C LYS A 99 -23.88 4.15 -2.74
N ILE A 100 -24.92 4.56 -3.45
CA ILE A 100 -24.88 4.85 -4.89
C ILE A 100 -23.89 6.00 -5.11
N ASN A 101 -22.70 5.70 -5.63
CA ASN A 101 -21.70 6.68 -5.99
C ASN A 101 -21.54 6.71 -7.52
N PRO A 102 -21.93 7.80 -8.20
CA PRO A 102 -21.85 7.90 -9.67
C PRO A 102 -20.43 7.74 -10.23
N LEU A 103 -19.40 7.86 -9.40
CA LEU A 103 -18.02 7.62 -9.80
C LEU A 103 -17.77 6.13 -10.16
N HIS A 104 -18.45 5.18 -9.50
CA HIS A 104 -18.20 3.75 -9.70
C HIS A 104 -18.45 3.27 -11.15
N PRO A 105 -19.61 3.50 -11.77
CA PRO A 105 -19.82 3.07 -13.15
C PRO A 105 -18.85 3.75 -14.13
N ILE A 106 -18.49 5.01 -13.90
CA ILE A 106 -17.52 5.74 -14.72
C ILE A 106 -16.14 5.09 -14.59
N TYR A 107 -15.71 4.79 -13.36
CA TYR A 107 -14.42 4.14 -13.14
C TYR A 107 -14.38 2.73 -13.73
N LEU A 108 -15.46 1.94 -13.66
CA LEU A 108 -15.54 0.62 -14.29
C LEU A 108 -15.40 0.73 -15.82
N TYR A 109 -16.06 1.71 -16.44
CA TYR A 109 -15.94 1.96 -17.88
C TYR A 109 -14.52 2.39 -18.26
N LEU A 110 -13.95 3.39 -17.57
CA LEU A 110 -12.60 3.88 -17.84
C LEU A 110 -11.55 2.79 -17.59
N GLU A 111 -11.71 2.01 -16.54
CA GLU A 111 -10.82 0.89 -16.19
C GLU A 111 -10.81 -0.17 -17.28
N LYS A 112 -12.00 -0.60 -17.76
CA LYS A 112 -12.12 -1.54 -18.87
C LYS A 112 -11.41 -1.05 -20.12
N ARG A 113 -11.68 0.21 -20.53
CA ARG A 113 -11.04 0.81 -21.71
C ARG A 113 -9.54 0.99 -21.54
N CYS A 114 -9.10 1.39 -20.34
CA CYS A 114 -7.70 1.56 -20.00
C CYS A 114 -6.93 0.24 -20.16
N PHE A 115 -7.45 -0.85 -19.60
CA PHE A 115 -6.83 -2.17 -19.72
C PHE A 115 -6.83 -2.72 -21.15
N GLN A 116 -7.92 -2.51 -21.89
CA GLN A 116 -8.01 -2.97 -23.30
C GLN A 116 -7.01 -2.25 -24.20
N ASN A 117 -6.88 -0.93 -24.05
CA ASN A 117 -6.14 -0.07 -24.96
C ASN A 117 -4.65 0.08 -24.61
N ALA A 118 -4.25 -0.18 -23.37
CA ALA A 118 -2.85 -0.15 -22.98
C ALA A 118 -2.02 -1.18 -23.76
N LYS A 119 -0.85 -0.78 -24.25
CA LYS A 119 0.14 -1.70 -24.85
C LYS A 119 0.79 -2.57 -23.78
N ARG A 120 1.07 -2.00 -22.60
CA ARG A 120 1.55 -2.70 -21.42
C ARG A 120 0.84 -2.18 -20.18
N ILE A 121 0.64 -3.08 -19.21
CA ILE A 121 0.07 -2.78 -17.90
C ILE A 121 1.09 -3.19 -16.85
N ILE A 122 1.39 -2.30 -15.92
CA ILE A 122 2.23 -2.56 -14.77
C ILE A 122 1.32 -2.79 -13.55
N ALA A 123 1.23 -4.02 -13.09
CA ALA A 123 0.59 -4.38 -11.84
C ALA A 123 1.62 -4.34 -10.69
N ASN A 124 1.21 -3.90 -9.50
CA ASN A 124 2.10 -3.84 -8.33
C ASN A 124 2.14 -5.14 -7.52
N SER A 125 1.38 -6.17 -7.94
CA SER A 125 1.37 -7.52 -7.37
C SER A 125 0.82 -8.54 -8.36
N SER A 126 1.08 -9.83 -8.15
CA SER A 126 0.49 -10.93 -8.92
C SER A 126 -1.01 -11.02 -8.66
N MET A 127 -1.47 -10.68 -7.45
CA MET A 127 -2.88 -10.56 -7.12
C MET A 127 -3.58 -9.56 -8.06
N VAL A 128 -3.02 -8.35 -8.21
CA VAL A 128 -3.57 -7.33 -9.12
C VAL A 128 -3.51 -7.80 -10.58
N LYS A 129 -2.41 -8.44 -11.01
CA LYS A 129 -2.31 -9.04 -12.35
C LYS A 129 -3.43 -10.05 -12.57
N SER A 130 -3.66 -10.98 -11.65
CA SER A 130 -4.71 -11.99 -11.73
C SER A 130 -6.11 -11.36 -11.80
N GLN A 131 -6.37 -10.32 -10.99
CA GLN A 131 -7.62 -9.57 -11.03
C GLN A 131 -7.86 -8.88 -12.38
N ILE A 132 -6.83 -8.25 -12.98
CA ILE A 132 -6.93 -7.62 -14.31
C ILE A 132 -7.31 -8.67 -15.36
N ILE A 133 -6.66 -9.83 -15.35
CA ILE A 133 -6.91 -10.92 -16.31
C ILE A 133 -8.33 -11.47 -16.09
N ASN A 134 -8.70 -11.81 -14.87
CA ASN A 134 -9.97 -12.48 -14.56
C ASN A 134 -11.19 -11.58 -14.78
N TYR A 135 -11.12 -10.31 -14.39
CA TYR A 135 -12.27 -9.39 -14.51
C TYR A 135 -12.44 -8.79 -15.90
N TYR A 136 -11.36 -8.67 -16.68
CA TYR A 136 -11.39 -7.93 -17.94
C TYR A 136 -10.89 -8.72 -19.16
N SER A 137 -10.55 -10.01 -18.97
CA SER A 137 -10.06 -10.91 -20.05
C SER A 137 -8.88 -10.30 -20.82
N VAL A 138 -7.99 -9.63 -20.09
CA VAL A 138 -6.78 -9.02 -20.69
C VAL A 138 -5.75 -10.11 -20.97
N ASN A 139 -5.08 -10.03 -22.13
CA ASN A 139 -3.98 -10.92 -22.44
C ASN A 139 -2.89 -10.86 -21.35
N PRO A 140 -2.53 -11.98 -20.70
CA PRO A 140 -1.54 -12.06 -19.64
C PRO A 140 -0.18 -11.46 -19.99
N ASP A 141 0.23 -11.53 -21.28
CA ASP A 141 1.51 -11.00 -21.76
C ASP A 141 1.60 -9.48 -21.70
N LYS A 142 0.46 -8.79 -21.74
CA LYS A 142 0.38 -7.35 -21.57
C LYS A 142 0.65 -6.90 -20.14
N VAL A 143 0.47 -7.79 -19.14
CA VAL A 143 0.51 -7.43 -17.71
C VAL A 143 1.83 -7.90 -17.12
N LYS A 144 2.66 -6.94 -16.74
CA LYS A 144 3.94 -7.17 -16.06
C LYS A 144 3.81 -6.82 -14.58
N VAL A 145 4.32 -7.67 -13.70
CA VAL A 145 4.36 -7.37 -12.26
C VAL A 145 5.64 -6.62 -11.95
N VAL A 146 5.49 -5.44 -11.33
CA VAL A 146 6.61 -4.66 -10.80
C VAL A 146 6.24 -4.23 -9.38
N TYR A 147 6.77 -4.95 -8.41
CA TYR A 147 6.52 -4.67 -6.99
C TYR A 147 6.94 -3.25 -6.60
N ASN A 148 6.25 -2.68 -5.63
CA ASN A 148 6.64 -1.40 -5.07
C ASN A 148 8.02 -1.51 -4.40
N GLY A 149 8.75 -0.39 -4.38
CA GLY A 149 10.05 -0.32 -3.73
C GLY A 149 10.06 0.72 -2.62
N ILE A 150 10.86 0.45 -1.59
CA ILE A 150 11.13 1.38 -0.50
C ILE A 150 12.61 1.75 -0.45
N LYS A 151 12.91 2.84 0.25
CA LYS A 151 14.29 3.19 0.60
C LYS A 151 14.67 2.43 1.87
N SER A 152 15.77 1.69 1.83
CA SER A 152 16.31 1.10 3.05
C SER A 152 16.71 2.19 4.04
N LYS A 153 16.42 1.99 5.32
CA LYS A 153 16.71 2.92 6.40
C LYS A 153 17.60 2.28 7.45
N THR A 154 18.41 3.09 8.10
CA THR A 154 19.22 2.67 9.23
C THR A 154 18.37 2.63 10.48
N LEU A 155 18.45 1.55 11.24
CA LEU A 155 17.74 1.41 12.51
C LEU A 155 18.54 2.14 13.60
N GLN A 156 17.85 2.97 14.36
CA GLN A 156 18.40 3.69 15.50
C GLN A 156 17.62 3.32 16.77
N TYR A 157 17.62 2.03 17.09
CA TYR A 157 16.75 1.46 18.14
C TYR A 157 16.83 2.23 19.46
N GLN A 158 18.02 2.51 19.97
CA GLN A 158 18.17 3.17 21.26
C GLN A 158 17.54 4.56 21.27
N GLN A 159 17.75 5.36 20.23
CA GLN A 159 17.18 6.71 20.14
C GLN A 159 15.66 6.68 19.98
N SER A 160 15.15 5.79 19.13
CA SER A 160 13.72 5.61 18.91
C SER A 160 13.03 5.13 20.20
N PHE A 161 13.65 4.16 20.90
CA PHE A 161 13.15 3.65 22.18
C PHE A 161 13.09 4.73 23.24
N GLU A 162 14.15 5.55 23.40
CA GLU A 162 14.18 6.64 24.38
C GLU A 162 13.09 7.70 24.11
N ARG A 163 12.86 8.06 22.84
CA ARG A 163 11.78 9.00 22.48
C ARG A 163 10.40 8.45 22.84
N LEU A 164 10.10 7.22 22.42
CA LEU A 164 8.79 6.63 22.64
C LEU A 164 8.58 6.23 24.11
N SER A 165 9.64 5.87 24.84
CA SER A 165 9.54 5.61 26.29
C SER A 165 9.13 6.86 27.08
N LYS A 166 9.66 8.03 26.69
CA LYS A 166 9.28 9.30 27.33
C LYS A 166 7.83 9.67 27.04
N GLU A 167 7.33 9.38 25.85
CA GLU A 167 5.98 9.75 25.44
C GLU A 167 4.91 8.75 25.91
N PHE A 168 5.22 7.45 25.88
CA PHE A 168 4.22 6.38 26.10
C PHE A 168 4.55 5.46 27.28
N SER A 169 5.57 5.78 28.06
CA SER A 169 5.99 4.97 29.23
C SER A 169 6.29 3.51 28.89
N ILE A 170 6.77 3.24 27.64
CA ILE A 170 7.18 1.89 27.26
C ILE A 170 8.48 1.50 27.98
N THR A 171 8.58 0.21 28.34
CA THR A 171 9.76 -0.39 28.96
C THR A 171 10.29 -1.52 28.09
N ARG A 172 11.49 -2.01 28.39
CA ARG A 172 12.10 -3.14 27.64
C ARG A 172 11.39 -4.48 27.84
N ASP A 173 10.52 -4.55 28.85
CA ASP A 173 9.71 -5.75 29.13
C ASP A 173 8.41 -5.79 28.32
N HIS A 174 8.06 -4.67 27.67
CA HIS A 174 6.92 -4.66 26.79
C HIS A 174 7.22 -5.37 25.47
N SER A 175 6.28 -6.20 25.04
CA SER A 175 6.18 -6.65 23.65
C SER A 175 5.38 -5.61 22.86
N ILE A 176 5.97 -5.06 21.80
CA ILE A 176 5.38 -3.94 21.08
C ILE A 176 4.79 -4.43 19.76
N LEU A 177 3.46 -4.32 19.65
CA LEU A 177 2.73 -4.64 18.44
C LEU A 177 2.35 -3.35 17.69
N LEU A 178 2.37 -3.39 16.36
CA LEU A 178 2.18 -2.22 15.53
C LEU A 178 1.16 -2.44 14.42
N TYR A 179 0.30 -1.45 14.24
CA TYR A 179 -0.54 -1.26 13.09
C TYR A 179 -0.32 0.15 12.50
N VAL A 180 -0.14 0.26 11.18
CA VAL A 180 0.01 1.54 10.48
C VAL A 180 -0.91 1.61 9.26
N GLY A 181 -1.83 2.56 9.25
CA GLY A 181 -2.70 2.75 8.09
C GLY A 181 -3.89 3.66 8.37
N SER A 182 -4.34 4.40 7.35
CA SER A 182 -5.55 5.22 7.41
C SER A 182 -6.73 4.53 6.74
N GLY A 183 -7.97 4.85 7.18
CA GLY A 183 -9.18 4.18 6.68
C GLY A 183 -9.37 2.82 7.35
N PHE A 184 -9.53 2.83 8.64
CA PHE A 184 -9.47 1.71 9.58
C PHE A 184 -10.41 0.55 9.21
N LYS A 185 -11.65 0.84 8.75
CA LYS A 185 -12.62 -0.21 8.37
C LYS A 185 -12.03 -1.16 7.33
N ARG A 186 -11.56 -0.64 6.19
CA ARG A 186 -11.04 -1.47 5.09
C ARG A 186 -9.71 -2.14 5.43
N LYS A 187 -8.92 -1.50 6.29
CA LYS A 187 -7.59 -1.96 6.65
C LYS A 187 -7.54 -2.82 7.91
N GLY A 188 -8.72 -3.18 8.47
CA GLY A 188 -8.82 -4.22 9.47
C GLY A 188 -8.43 -3.82 10.90
N VAL A 189 -8.61 -2.57 11.32
CA VAL A 189 -8.30 -2.18 12.72
C VAL A 189 -9.21 -2.91 13.72
N LYS A 190 -10.46 -3.19 13.35
CA LYS A 190 -11.35 -3.97 14.22
C LYS A 190 -10.77 -5.37 14.48
N GLU A 191 -10.34 -6.03 13.43
CA GLU A 191 -9.73 -7.36 13.46
C GLU A 191 -8.39 -7.35 14.21
N PHE A 192 -7.58 -6.30 14.02
CA PHE A 192 -6.36 -6.08 14.82
C PHE A 192 -6.66 -6.01 16.32
N LEU A 193 -7.68 -5.25 16.74
CA LEU A 193 -8.08 -5.16 18.14
C LEU A 193 -8.58 -6.51 18.69
N GLN A 194 -9.32 -7.28 17.89
CA GLN A 194 -9.76 -8.62 18.28
C GLN A 194 -8.56 -9.57 18.48
N ILE A 195 -7.57 -9.52 17.58
CA ILE A 195 -6.34 -10.30 17.74
C ILE A 195 -5.66 -9.94 19.06
N ILE A 196 -5.46 -8.65 19.35
CA ILE A 196 -4.84 -8.20 20.62
C ILE A 196 -5.61 -8.74 21.83
N SER A 197 -6.94 -8.73 21.80
CA SER A 197 -7.77 -9.20 22.92
C SER A 197 -7.71 -10.71 23.17
N MET A 198 -7.26 -11.47 22.19
CA MET A 198 -7.14 -12.94 22.25
C MET A 198 -5.72 -13.41 22.62
N LEU A 199 -4.73 -12.49 22.64
CA LEU A 199 -3.38 -12.86 23.00
C LEU A 199 -3.31 -13.21 24.50
N GLU A 200 -2.36 -14.12 24.83
CA GLU A 200 -2.06 -14.45 26.22
C GLU A 200 -1.65 -13.20 27.01
N LYS A 201 -1.62 -13.29 28.35
CA LYS A 201 -1.29 -12.16 29.23
C LYS A 201 0.20 -11.81 29.17
N PHE A 202 0.63 -11.25 28.04
CA PHE A 202 1.93 -10.59 27.91
C PHE A 202 1.85 -9.14 28.37
N ASN A 203 3.00 -8.57 28.72
CA ASN A 203 3.11 -7.13 28.89
C ASN A 203 3.15 -6.47 27.50
N ILE A 204 1.95 -6.26 26.90
CA ILE A 204 1.78 -5.79 25.51
C ILE A 204 1.43 -4.31 25.50
N ILE A 205 2.07 -3.57 24.59
CA ILE A 205 1.58 -2.29 24.08
C ILE A 205 1.37 -2.41 22.58
N ALA A 206 0.17 -2.09 22.11
CA ALA A 206 -0.21 -2.11 20.72
C ALA A 206 -0.45 -0.70 20.19
N PHE A 207 0.34 -0.23 19.23
CA PHE A 207 0.16 1.08 18.61
C PHE A 207 -0.69 0.99 17.35
N VAL A 208 -1.69 1.89 17.25
CA VAL A 208 -2.52 2.07 16.05
C VAL A 208 -2.27 3.47 15.50
N ILE A 209 -1.54 3.52 14.38
CA ILE A 209 -1.12 4.78 13.74
C ILE A 209 -1.89 5.01 12.46
N GLY A 210 -2.53 6.16 12.34
CA GLY A 210 -3.21 6.55 11.11
C GLY A 210 -4.36 7.52 11.34
N LYS A 211 -4.88 8.04 10.22
CA LYS A 211 -6.01 8.98 10.24
C LYS A 211 -7.32 8.22 10.13
N GLU A 212 -8.22 8.45 11.08
CA GLU A 212 -9.58 7.94 11.07
C GLU A 212 -10.55 9.04 11.52
N LYS A 213 -11.69 9.14 10.84
CA LYS A 213 -12.72 10.14 11.18
C LYS A 213 -13.51 9.73 12.43
N ASN A 214 -13.80 8.45 12.55
CA ASN A 214 -14.58 7.88 13.65
C ASN A 214 -13.69 7.09 14.61
N ILE A 215 -12.65 7.71 15.12
CA ILE A 215 -11.69 7.07 16.03
C ILE A 215 -12.37 6.58 17.32
N SER A 216 -13.38 7.33 17.81
CA SER A 216 -14.12 7.01 19.04
C SER A 216 -14.80 5.64 18.97
N TYR A 217 -15.25 5.21 17.78
CA TYR A 217 -15.79 3.88 17.58
C TYR A 217 -14.77 2.78 17.95
N TYR A 218 -13.54 2.91 17.48
CA TYR A 218 -12.47 1.93 17.74
C TYR A 218 -11.96 1.99 19.18
N GLN A 219 -11.92 3.19 19.78
CA GLN A 219 -11.59 3.35 21.20
C GLN A 219 -12.65 2.70 22.10
N ASN A 220 -13.93 2.85 21.80
CA ASN A 220 -15.01 2.18 22.53
C ASN A 220 -14.96 0.66 22.32
N PHE A 221 -14.69 0.20 21.11
CA PHE A 221 -14.53 -1.22 20.84
C PHE A 221 -13.34 -1.83 21.61
N ALA A 222 -12.22 -1.12 21.76
CA ALA A 222 -11.11 -1.55 22.61
C ALA A 222 -11.51 -1.62 24.10
N LYS A 223 -12.38 -0.72 24.58
CA LYS A 223 -12.94 -0.80 25.94
C LYS A 223 -13.85 -2.01 26.13
N GLU A 224 -14.72 -2.30 25.15
CA GLU A 224 -15.59 -3.48 25.16
C GLU A 224 -14.77 -4.78 25.22
N LEU A 225 -13.65 -4.82 24.50
CA LEU A 225 -12.69 -5.93 24.53
C LEU A 225 -11.78 -5.94 25.77
N LYS A 226 -11.87 -4.93 26.66
CA LYS A 226 -11.05 -4.77 27.88
C LYS A 226 -9.54 -4.66 27.62
N ILE A 227 -9.16 -4.09 26.49
CA ILE A 227 -7.75 -3.87 26.07
C ILE A 227 -7.38 -2.39 25.95
N ASN A 228 -8.22 -1.48 26.43
CA ASN A 228 -8.00 -0.04 26.33
C ASN A 228 -6.70 0.44 26.99
N ASN A 229 -6.17 -0.29 27.97
CA ASN A 229 -4.89 0.01 28.62
C ASN A 229 -3.68 -0.54 27.85
N GLN A 230 -3.90 -1.41 26.86
CA GLN A 230 -2.86 -2.02 26.03
C GLN A 230 -2.76 -1.36 24.65
N VAL A 231 -3.80 -0.65 24.20
CA VAL A 231 -3.88 -0.09 22.86
C VAL A 231 -3.79 1.42 22.87
N VAL A 232 -2.83 1.94 22.13
CA VAL A 232 -2.59 3.39 21.98
C VAL A 232 -2.93 3.83 20.56
N PHE A 233 -3.97 4.65 20.42
CA PHE A 233 -4.33 5.30 19.16
C PHE A 233 -3.59 6.65 19.06
N THR A 234 -2.53 6.71 18.27
CA THR A 234 -1.68 7.91 18.18
C THR A 234 -2.22 8.98 17.22
N GLY A 235 -3.16 8.61 16.32
CA GLY A 235 -3.47 9.42 15.16
C GLY A 235 -2.36 9.36 14.09
N PRO A 236 -2.34 10.29 13.12
CA PRO A 236 -1.27 10.37 12.13
C PRO A 236 0.03 10.89 12.75
N ARG A 237 1.17 10.26 12.43
CA ARG A 237 2.51 10.58 12.95
C ARG A 237 3.47 10.85 11.80
N GLU A 238 4.45 11.74 12.01
CA GLU A 238 5.57 11.97 11.08
C GLU A 238 6.77 11.08 11.40
N ASP A 239 6.92 10.69 12.66
CA ASP A 239 7.97 9.85 13.22
C ASP A 239 7.61 8.35 13.22
N VAL A 240 6.82 7.88 12.25
CA VAL A 240 6.38 6.47 12.16
C VAL A 240 7.56 5.49 12.14
N ASP A 241 8.72 5.94 11.65
CA ASP A 241 9.94 5.14 11.63
C ASP A 241 10.38 4.70 13.03
N ASP A 242 10.17 5.53 14.05
CA ASP A 242 10.51 5.18 15.43
C ASP A 242 9.64 4.03 15.93
N PHE A 243 8.35 4.06 15.61
CA PHE A 243 7.43 2.99 15.97
C PHE A 243 7.77 1.66 15.27
N TYR A 244 8.06 1.69 13.97
CA TYR A 244 8.55 0.49 13.28
C TYR A 244 9.84 -0.04 13.92
N THR A 245 10.78 0.86 14.28
CA THR A 245 12.09 0.48 14.82
C THR A 245 11.98 -0.25 16.14
N VAL A 246 11.05 0.15 17.04
CA VAL A 246 10.92 -0.47 18.37
C VAL A 246 9.95 -1.64 18.39
N SER A 247 9.16 -1.82 17.34
CA SER A 247 8.13 -2.86 17.31
C SER A 247 8.70 -4.25 17.08
N ASP A 248 8.03 -5.23 17.66
CA ASP A 248 8.34 -6.65 17.51
C ASP A 248 7.56 -7.28 16.38
N ILE A 249 6.24 -7.02 16.37
CA ILE A 249 5.30 -7.64 15.44
C ILE A 249 4.44 -6.55 14.81
N PHE A 250 4.34 -6.58 13.49
CA PHE A 250 3.43 -5.77 12.69
C PHE A 250 2.28 -6.64 12.20
N ILE A 251 1.03 -6.24 12.48
CA ILE A 251 -0.17 -6.98 12.07
C ILE A 251 -1.06 -6.08 11.24
N PHE A 252 -1.36 -6.52 9.99
CA PHE A 252 -2.13 -5.74 9.04
C PHE A 252 -3.24 -6.59 8.41
N PRO A 253 -4.37 -6.80 9.10
CA PRO A 253 -5.46 -7.69 8.70
C PRO A 253 -6.41 -6.99 7.71
N THR A 254 -5.89 -6.57 6.56
CA THR A 254 -6.64 -5.77 5.59
C THR A 254 -7.63 -6.60 4.78
N HIS A 255 -8.80 -6.03 4.49
CA HIS A 255 -9.81 -6.64 3.61
C HIS A 255 -9.47 -6.51 2.11
N TYR A 256 -8.72 -5.49 1.73
CA TYR A 256 -8.22 -5.31 0.36
C TYR A 256 -7.12 -4.26 0.31
N GLU A 257 -5.98 -4.63 -0.22
CA GLU A 257 -4.88 -3.71 -0.52
C GLU A 257 -4.09 -4.20 -1.74
N PRO A 258 -4.01 -3.43 -2.83
CA PRO A 258 -3.30 -3.86 -4.06
C PRO A 258 -1.84 -4.22 -3.84
N PHE A 259 -1.14 -3.44 -3.00
CA PHE A 259 0.18 -3.71 -2.45
C PHE A 259 0.47 -2.73 -1.30
N SER A 260 0.61 -3.23 -0.12
CA SER A 260 0.82 -2.39 1.06
C SER A 260 2.29 -2.04 1.28
N ASN A 261 2.64 -0.76 1.12
CA ASN A 261 4.00 -0.30 1.42
C ASN A 261 4.33 -0.44 2.91
N VAL A 262 3.34 -0.29 3.81
CA VAL A 262 3.57 -0.41 5.26
C VAL A 262 4.00 -1.82 5.67
N VAL A 263 3.58 -2.86 4.94
CA VAL A 263 4.09 -4.23 5.13
C VAL A 263 5.58 -4.29 4.77
N LEU A 264 5.95 -3.76 3.62
CA LEU A 264 7.34 -3.74 3.18
C LEU A 264 8.21 -2.84 4.09
N GLU A 265 7.67 -1.71 4.56
CA GLU A 265 8.30 -0.84 5.54
C GLU A 265 8.54 -1.59 6.86
N ALA A 266 7.53 -2.27 7.41
CA ALA A 266 7.67 -3.07 8.62
C ALA A 266 8.75 -4.16 8.49
N MET A 267 8.79 -4.87 7.36
CA MET A 267 9.87 -5.84 7.09
C MET A 267 11.25 -5.16 7.09
N ASN A 268 11.38 -3.98 6.49
CA ASN A 268 12.65 -3.25 6.43
C ASN A 268 13.13 -2.76 7.80
N PHE A 269 12.20 -2.50 8.71
CA PHE A 269 12.47 -2.13 10.09
C PHE A 269 12.57 -3.32 11.06
N GLU A 270 12.78 -4.54 10.54
CA GLU A 270 12.94 -5.74 11.36
C GLU A 270 11.71 -6.03 12.23
N ASN A 271 10.51 -6.07 11.64
CA ASN A 271 9.33 -6.57 12.32
C ASN A 271 8.98 -7.99 11.81
N ALA A 272 8.47 -8.86 12.67
CA ALA A 272 7.70 -10.01 12.23
C ALA A 272 6.36 -9.50 11.69
N VAL A 273 5.97 -9.94 10.49
CA VAL A 273 4.86 -9.29 9.75
C VAL A 273 3.76 -10.28 9.47
N PHE A 274 2.56 -10.01 9.97
CA PHE A 274 1.33 -10.72 9.63
C PHE A 274 0.44 -9.87 8.73
N THR A 275 -0.08 -10.46 7.67
CA THR A 275 -1.04 -9.80 6.77
C THR A 275 -1.97 -10.81 6.10
N THR A 276 -2.95 -10.34 5.34
CA THR A 276 -3.97 -11.19 4.70
C THR A 276 -3.62 -11.51 3.25
N ARG A 277 -4.20 -12.61 2.72
CA ARG A 277 -4.14 -12.93 1.27
C ARG A 277 -4.78 -11.87 0.38
N GLN A 278 -5.66 -11.02 0.93
CA GLN A 278 -6.28 -9.88 0.24
C GLN A 278 -5.35 -8.67 0.11
N ASN A 279 -4.11 -8.80 0.54
CA ASN A 279 -3.05 -7.81 0.36
C ASN A 279 -2.03 -8.32 -0.65
N GLY A 280 -1.84 -7.61 -1.76
CA GLY A 280 -0.80 -7.99 -2.73
C GLY A 280 0.62 -8.06 -2.15
N ALA A 281 0.87 -7.41 -1.02
CA ALA A 281 2.14 -7.54 -0.30
C ALA A 281 2.28 -8.88 0.44
N SER A 282 1.24 -9.72 0.54
CA SER A 282 1.37 -11.08 1.07
C SER A 282 2.36 -11.92 0.26
N GLU A 283 2.51 -11.63 -1.03
CA GLU A 283 3.43 -12.34 -1.94
C GLU A 283 4.92 -12.23 -1.54
N ILE A 284 5.25 -11.25 -0.70
CA ILE A 284 6.61 -11.04 -0.20
C ILE A 284 6.79 -11.44 1.26
N VAL A 285 5.75 -11.93 1.92
CA VAL A 285 5.76 -12.45 3.29
C VAL A 285 5.84 -13.98 3.24
N ASP A 286 6.35 -14.63 4.26
CA ASP A 286 6.31 -16.08 4.37
C ASP A 286 4.88 -16.56 4.65
N ASP A 287 4.48 -17.67 4.03
CA ASP A 287 3.10 -18.20 4.10
C ASP A 287 2.65 -18.51 5.54
N TYR A 288 3.58 -18.85 6.44
CA TYR A 288 3.31 -19.04 7.86
C TYR A 288 2.70 -17.81 8.54
N PHE A 289 2.94 -16.59 8.02
CA PHE A 289 2.45 -15.33 8.56
C PHE A 289 1.24 -14.77 7.81
N ILE A 290 0.70 -15.53 6.86
CA ILE A 290 -0.45 -15.09 6.06
C ILE A 290 -1.74 -15.54 6.72
N MET A 291 -2.68 -14.62 6.84
CA MET A 291 -4.07 -14.82 7.21
C MET A 291 -4.89 -15.12 5.96
N ASP A 292 -5.73 -16.14 5.96
CA ASP A 292 -6.59 -16.45 4.82
C ASP A 292 -7.63 -15.35 4.58
N ARG A 293 -8.06 -14.69 5.65
CA ARG A 293 -9.01 -13.56 5.64
C ARG A 293 -8.74 -12.67 6.86
N PRO A 294 -9.28 -11.42 6.91
CA PRO A 294 -9.04 -10.52 8.05
C PRO A 294 -9.48 -11.10 9.41
N GLU A 295 -10.52 -11.94 9.41
CA GLU A 295 -11.06 -12.63 10.59
C GLU A 295 -10.43 -14.01 10.84
N ASP A 296 -9.29 -14.29 10.24
CA ASP A 296 -8.53 -15.52 10.53
C ASP A 296 -7.74 -15.34 11.84
N PHE A 297 -8.40 -15.64 12.94
CA PHE A 297 -7.80 -15.53 14.28
C PHE A 297 -6.90 -16.70 14.64
N SER A 298 -6.71 -17.69 13.76
CA SER A 298 -5.73 -18.77 13.98
C SER A 298 -4.30 -18.24 14.12
N ILE A 299 -4.02 -17.02 13.64
CA ILE A 299 -2.73 -16.37 13.83
C ILE A 299 -2.40 -16.07 15.30
N VAL A 300 -3.39 -16.04 16.19
CA VAL A 300 -3.17 -15.77 17.62
C VAL A 300 -2.18 -16.75 18.22
N GLU A 301 -2.29 -18.05 17.89
CA GLU A 301 -1.35 -19.07 18.33
C GLU A 301 0.07 -18.79 17.80
N ARG A 302 0.18 -18.38 16.53
CA ARG A 302 1.48 -18.06 15.91
C ARG A 302 2.11 -16.80 16.49
N VAL A 303 1.30 -15.80 16.84
CA VAL A 303 1.76 -14.57 17.52
C VAL A 303 2.22 -14.92 18.94
N ASN A 304 1.44 -15.72 19.71
CA ASN A 304 1.81 -16.18 21.04
C ASN A 304 3.13 -16.99 21.02
N ASP A 305 3.29 -17.88 20.06
CA ASP A 305 4.54 -18.66 19.88
C ASP A 305 5.75 -17.72 19.68
N LEU A 306 5.61 -16.67 18.85
CA LEU A 306 6.69 -15.71 18.65
C LEU A 306 6.99 -14.88 19.91
N LEU A 307 5.97 -14.46 20.65
CA LEU A 307 6.15 -13.68 21.87
C LEU A 307 6.81 -14.51 22.98
N ASN A 308 6.53 -15.83 23.01
CA ASN A 308 7.15 -16.77 23.94
C ASN A 308 8.57 -17.18 23.53
N ASN A 309 8.93 -17.08 22.24
CA ASN A 309 10.22 -17.50 21.71
C ASN A 309 11.01 -16.36 21.11
N LYS A 310 11.71 -15.59 21.96
CA LYS A 310 12.50 -14.42 21.54
C LYS A 310 13.55 -14.76 20.46
N THR A 311 14.18 -15.93 20.53
CA THR A 311 15.18 -16.33 19.52
C THR A 311 14.55 -16.54 18.15
N LYS A 312 13.39 -17.21 18.07
CA LYS A 312 12.62 -17.40 16.85
C LYS A 312 12.16 -16.04 16.28
N LEU A 313 11.64 -15.17 17.16
CA LEU A 313 11.20 -13.83 16.78
C LEU A 313 12.35 -13.01 16.16
N GLN A 314 13.51 -12.95 16.79
CA GLN A 314 14.66 -12.21 16.27
C GLN A 314 15.15 -12.76 14.93
N LYS A 315 15.17 -14.07 14.75
CA LYS A 315 15.52 -14.71 13.48
C LYS A 315 14.57 -14.24 12.37
N ILE A 316 13.26 -14.30 12.59
CA ILE A 316 12.23 -13.87 11.61
C ILE A 316 12.34 -12.39 11.30
N LYS A 317 12.51 -11.55 12.31
CA LYS A 317 12.73 -10.11 12.16
C LYS A 317 13.91 -9.82 11.23
N HIS A 318 15.02 -10.51 11.42
CA HIS A 318 16.21 -10.37 10.58
C HIS A 318 15.98 -10.88 9.15
N GLU A 319 15.36 -12.05 8.97
CA GLU A 319 15.03 -12.63 7.66
C GLU A 319 14.13 -11.68 6.85
N ASN A 320 13.11 -11.10 7.48
CA ASN A 320 12.24 -10.10 6.85
C ASN A 320 13.02 -8.89 6.35
N ARG A 321 13.96 -8.36 7.15
CA ARG A 321 14.82 -7.26 6.73
C ARG A 321 15.68 -7.64 5.54
N VAL A 322 16.31 -8.80 5.55
CA VAL A 322 17.13 -9.27 4.43
C VAL A 322 16.28 -9.36 3.15
N LYS A 323 15.09 -9.98 3.24
CA LYS A 323 14.16 -10.13 2.14
C LYS A 323 13.68 -8.79 1.59
N SER A 324 13.41 -7.82 2.46
CA SER A 324 12.92 -6.50 2.06
C SER A 324 13.91 -5.73 1.17
N LYS A 325 15.22 -5.98 1.26
CA LYS A 325 16.24 -5.32 0.43
C LYS A 325 16.08 -5.59 -1.06
N GLN A 326 15.45 -6.70 -1.45
CA GLN A 326 15.17 -7.03 -2.85
C GLN A 326 14.13 -6.07 -3.46
N PHE A 327 13.31 -5.43 -2.63
CA PHE A 327 12.25 -4.51 -3.03
C PHE A 327 12.68 -3.06 -2.85
N SER A 328 13.79 -2.69 -3.49
CA SER A 328 14.32 -1.34 -3.45
C SER A 328 13.63 -0.42 -4.47
N ILE A 329 13.74 0.90 -4.25
CA ILE A 329 13.28 1.90 -5.22
C ILE A 329 14.03 1.73 -6.54
N GLU A 330 15.31 1.44 -6.48
CA GLU A 330 16.20 1.27 -7.63
C GLU A 330 15.74 0.08 -8.50
N ASN A 331 15.42 -1.06 -7.89
CA ASN A 331 14.89 -2.22 -8.60
C ASN A 331 13.55 -1.92 -9.27
N ASN A 332 12.62 -1.30 -8.53
CA ASN A 332 11.32 -0.89 -9.08
C ASN A 332 11.47 0.06 -10.28
N LEU A 333 12.37 1.05 -10.19
CA LEU A 333 12.65 1.97 -11.29
C LEU A 333 13.30 1.28 -12.48
N SER A 334 14.25 0.38 -12.25
CA SER A 334 14.91 -0.40 -13.31
C SER A 334 13.90 -1.22 -14.10
N GLU A 335 13.04 -1.98 -13.43
CA GLU A 335 11.99 -2.78 -14.08
C GLU A 335 10.97 -1.90 -14.82
N THR A 336 10.57 -0.78 -14.24
CA THR A 336 9.67 0.18 -14.90
C THR A 336 10.29 0.75 -16.18
N LEU A 337 11.58 1.10 -16.15
CA LEU A 337 12.28 1.65 -17.31
C LEU A 337 12.47 0.60 -18.43
N LYS A 338 12.68 -0.67 -18.09
CA LYS A 338 12.71 -1.75 -19.08
C LYS A 338 11.38 -1.81 -19.86
N ILE A 339 10.24 -1.79 -19.15
CA ILE A 339 8.92 -1.82 -19.76
C ILE A 339 8.66 -0.58 -20.63
N ILE A 340 9.10 0.60 -20.19
CA ILE A 340 8.99 1.83 -20.99
C ILE A 340 9.78 1.67 -22.29
N ASN A 341 11.00 1.14 -22.23
CA ASN A 341 11.84 0.95 -23.39
C ASN A 341 11.24 -0.06 -24.39
N GLU A 342 10.63 -1.14 -23.91
CA GLU A 342 9.94 -2.13 -24.76
C GLU A 342 8.78 -1.54 -25.56
N VAL A 343 8.16 -0.47 -25.08
CA VAL A 343 6.95 0.10 -25.73
C VAL A 343 7.27 1.31 -26.59
N ILE A 344 8.35 2.04 -26.30
CA ILE A 344 8.76 3.24 -27.05
C ILE A 344 9.54 2.87 -28.31
N ASN A 345 10.33 1.79 -28.25
CA ASN A 345 11.09 1.27 -29.39
C ASN A 345 10.20 0.33 -30.22
#